data_921293670c65eb6f9e1bca66084103ea
#
_entry.id   921293670c65eb6f9e1bca66084103ea
#
_cell.length_a   1.000
_cell.length_b   1.000
_cell.length_c   1.000
_cell.angle_alpha   90.00
_cell.angle_beta   90.00
_cell.angle_gamma   90.00
#
_symmetry.space_group_name_H-M   'P 1'
#
loop_
_entity.id
_entity.type
_entity.pdbx_description
1 polymer ?
#
loop_
_entity_poly.entity_id
_entity_poly.type
_entity_poly.pdbx_seq_one_letter_code
_entity_poly.pdbx_strand_id
1 'polypeptide(L)'
;MGIPCIDISRLWSDSSADHAQVAAEVGAACRDTGFFAITGHGISPAQMQDAFAVAHELFALPPEAKQALAIARHGSNRGYVGLAVEALDEM
;
A
#
# COMPACT_ATOMS: atom_id res chain seq x y z
N MET A 1 21.94 -2.08 -3.26
CA MET A 1 21.10 -3.27 -3.01
C MET A 1 19.69 -2.98 -3.50
N GLY A 2 19.16 -3.82 -4.36
CA GLY A 2 17.83 -3.60 -4.92
C GLY A 2 16.72 -4.12 -4.01
N ILE A 3 15.51 -3.61 -4.24
CA ILE A 3 14.32 -4.11 -3.57
C ILE A 3 13.94 -5.45 -4.23
N PRO A 4 13.71 -6.52 -3.45
CA PRO A 4 13.24 -7.78 -4.04
C PRO A 4 11.92 -7.57 -4.76
N CYS A 5 11.78 -8.20 -5.94
CA CYS A 5 10.56 -8.15 -6.73
C CYS A 5 10.03 -9.57 -6.87
N ILE A 6 8.82 -9.80 -6.43
CA ILE A 6 8.22 -11.12 -6.39
C ILE A 6 7.01 -11.18 -7.32
N ASP A 7 7.01 -12.17 -8.21
CA ASP A 7 5.86 -12.42 -9.09
C ASP A 7 4.85 -13.27 -8.31
N ILE A 8 3.73 -12.65 -7.92
CA ILE A 8 2.69 -13.35 -7.17
C ILE A 8 1.61 -13.95 -8.06
N SER A 9 1.76 -13.89 -9.39
CA SER A 9 0.78 -14.50 -10.30
C SER A 9 0.63 -16.00 -10.06
N ARG A 10 1.67 -16.65 -9.54
CA ARG A 10 1.65 -18.07 -9.19
C ARG A 10 0.62 -18.39 -8.09
N LEU A 11 0.17 -17.41 -7.34
CA LEU A 11 -0.89 -17.61 -6.34
C LEU A 11 -2.26 -17.87 -6.99
N TRP A 12 -2.43 -17.50 -8.26
CA TRP A 12 -3.67 -17.71 -8.99
C TRP A 12 -3.79 -19.13 -9.54
N SER A 13 -2.70 -19.91 -9.49
CA SER A 13 -2.72 -21.30 -9.93
C SER A 13 -3.27 -22.20 -8.82
N ASP A 14 -3.65 -23.43 -9.20
CA ASP A 14 -4.11 -24.43 -8.23
C ASP A 14 -2.94 -25.25 -7.64
N SER A 15 -1.70 -24.95 -8.02
CA SER A 15 -0.54 -25.72 -7.61
C SER A 15 -0.08 -25.34 -6.20
N SER A 16 -0.10 -26.29 -5.28
CA SER A 16 0.42 -26.05 -3.93
C SER A 16 1.93 -25.80 -3.94
N ALA A 17 2.65 -26.34 -4.92
CA ALA A 17 4.08 -26.08 -5.06
C ALA A 17 4.33 -24.61 -5.42
N ASP A 18 3.51 -24.05 -6.33
CA ASP A 18 3.60 -22.63 -6.67
C ASP A 18 3.34 -21.75 -5.46
N HIS A 19 2.31 -22.07 -4.69
CA HIS A 19 1.97 -21.31 -3.48
C HIS A 19 3.10 -21.37 -2.46
N ALA A 20 3.69 -22.53 -2.25
CA ALA A 20 4.79 -22.70 -1.32
C ALA A 20 6.01 -21.90 -1.75
N GLN A 21 6.27 -21.84 -3.06
CA GLN A 21 7.40 -21.09 -3.57
C GLN A 21 7.24 -19.58 -3.34
N VAL A 22 6.06 -19.05 -3.61
CA VAL A 22 5.77 -17.63 -3.35
C VAL A 22 5.91 -17.34 -1.85
N ALA A 23 5.37 -18.20 -1.01
CA ALA A 23 5.47 -18.02 0.44
C ALA A 23 6.93 -18.00 0.90
N ALA A 24 7.77 -18.85 0.33
CA ALA A 24 9.20 -18.88 0.66
C ALA A 24 9.90 -17.59 0.24
N GLU A 25 9.59 -17.07 -0.94
CA GLU A 25 10.19 -15.83 -1.45
C GLU A 25 9.74 -14.63 -0.61
N VAL A 26 8.47 -14.56 -0.24
CA VAL A 26 7.96 -13.50 0.63
C VAL A 26 8.63 -13.57 2.00
N GLY A 27 8.73 -14.76 2.57
CA GLY A 27 9.39 -14.95 3.86
C GLY A 27 10.84 -14.50 3.84
N ALA A 28 11.57 -14.87 2.78
CA ALA A 28 12.97 -14.45 2.64
C ALA A 28 13.10 -12.93 2.52
N ALA A 29 12.24 -12.31 1.74
CA ALA A 29 12.26 -10.85 1.57
C ALA A 29 11.97 -10.15 2.90
N CYS A 30 11.03 -10.66 3.67
CA CYS A 30 10.69 -10.08 4.98
C CYS A 30 11.85 -10.18 5.97
N ARG A 31 12.62 -11.28 5.90
CA ARG A 31 13.76 -11.46 6.79
C ARG A 31 14.97 -10.63 6.37
N ASP A 32 15.18 -10.50 5.05
CA ASP A 32 16.40 -9.88 4.53
C ASP A 32 16.29 -8.36 4.43
N THR A 33 15.20 -7.84 3.88
CA THR A 33 15.04 -6.40 3.66
C THR A 33 13.85 -5.80 4.40
N GLY A 34 12.89 -6.63 4.78
CA GLY A 34 11.68 -6.18 5.47
C GLY A 34 10.56 -5.73 4.54
N PHE A 35 10.81 -5.61 3.24
CA PHE A 35 9.79 -5.22 2.27
C PHE A 35 10.15 -5.75 0.89
N PHE A 36 9.19 -5.68 -0.03
CA PHE A 36 9.36 -6.19 -1.39
C PHE A 36 8.36 -5.52 -2.33
N ALA A 37 8.65 -5.57 -3.64
CA ALA A 37 7.71 -5.17 -4.68
C ALA A 37 7.06 -6.43 -5.26
N ILE A 38 5.87 -6.30 -5.80
CA ILE A 38 5.16 -7.42 -6.40
C ILE A 38 4.83 -7.15 -7.86
N THR A 39 4.82 -8.22 -8.65
CA THR A 39 4.31 -8.21 -10.02
C THR A 39 3.27 -9.32 -10.15
N GLY A 40 2.52 -9.33 -11.25
CA GLY A 40 1.50 -10.34 -11.46
C GLY A 40 0.33 -10.25 -10.50
N HIS A 41 0.07 -9.08 -9.95
CA HIS A 41 -0.96 -8.87 -8.94
C HIS A 41 -2.37 -8.65 -9.51
N GLY A 42 -2.49 -8.54 -10.84
CA GLY A 42 -3.79 -8.36 -11.46
C GLY A 42 -4.34 -6.93 -11.43
N ILE A 43 -3.60 -5.99 -10.87
CA ILE A 43 -4.00 -4.58 -10.88
C ILE A 43 -3.41 -3.93 -12.12
N SER A 44 -4.28 -3.38 -12.98
CA SER A 44 -3.82 -2.77 -14.24
C SER A 44 -3.16 -1.42 -14.00
N PRO A 45 -2.28 -0.98 -14.92
CA PRO A 45 -1.75 0.39 -14.84
C PRO A 45 -2.83 1.46 -14.82
N ALA A 46 -3.95 1.25 -15.53
CA ALA A 46 -5.07 2.19 -15.52
C ALA A 46 -5.70 2.31 -14.14
N GLN A 47 -5.86 1.18 -13.44
CA GLN A 47 -6.38 1.20 -12.07
C GLN A 47 -5.46 1.96 -11.13
N MET A 48 -4.16 1.78 -11.29
CA MET A 48 -3.17 2.51 -10.48
C MET A 48 -3.23 4.00 -10.74
N GLN A 49 -3.31 4.39 -12.02
CA GLN A 49 -3.43 5.80 -12.39
C GLN A 49 -4.70 6.42 -11.84
N ASP A 50 -5.81 5.69 -11.89
CA ASP A 50 -7.08 6.16 -11.34
C ASP A 50 -6.98 6.40 -9.83
N ALA A 51 -6.33 5.50 -9.11
CA ALA A 51 -6.14 5.66 -7.68
C ALA A 51 -5.31 6.90 -7.35
N PHE A 52 -4.22 7.12 -8.09
CA PHE A 52 -3.40 8.32 -7.90
C PHE A 52 -4.16 9.59 -8.26
N ALA A 53 -4.98 9.55 -9.33
CA ALA A 53 -5.78 10.71 -9.74
C ALA A 53 -6.80 11.08 -8.67
N VAL A 54 -7.48 10.10 -8.08
CA VAL A 54 -8.44 10.32 -7.00
C VAL A 54 -7.73 10.89 -5.78
N ALA A 55 -6.56 10.35 -5.43
CA ALA A 55 -5.78 10.88 -4.32
C ALA A 55 -5.38 12.33 -4.55
N HIS A 56 -4.93 12.64 -5.78
CA HIS A 56 -4.57 14.01 -6.13
C HIS A 56 -5.75 14.95 -6.00
N GLU A 57 -6.93 14.53 -6.47
CA GLU A 57 -8.14 15.33 -6.35
C GLU A 57 -8.52 15.59 -4.90
N LEU A 58 -8.39 14.57 -4.05
CA LEU A 58 -8.69 14.70 -2.63
C LEU A 58 -7.79 15.74 -1.96
N PHE A 59 -6.47 15.65 -2.21
CA PHE A 59 -5.53 16.57 -1.58
C PHE A 59 -5.56 17.97 -2.19
N ALA A 60 -6.17 18.13 -3.37
CA ALA A 60 -6.37 19.44 -3.98
C ALA A 60 -7.65 20.14 -3.48
N LEU A 61 -8.49 19.47 -2.69
CA LEU A 61 -9.69 20.07 -2.14
C LEU A 61 -9.36 21.25 -1.22
N PRO A 62 -10.30 22.20 -1.04
CA PRO A 62 -10.11 23.27 -0.06
C PRO A 62 -9.87 22.69 1.35
N PRO A 63 -9.14 23.43 2.21
CA PRO A 63 -8.82 22.94 3.55
C PRO A 63 -10.06 22.53 4.37
N GLU A 64 -11.17 23.23 4.22
CA GLU A 64 -12.40 22.93 4.96
C GLU A 64 -12.93 21.55 4.60
N ALA A 65 -12.89 21.18 3.31
CA ALA A 65 -13.37 19.89 2.85
C ALA A 65 -12.49 18.76 3.37
N LYS A 66 -11.17 18.97 3.38
CA LYS A 66 -10.22 17.98 3.91
C LYS A 66 -10.37 17.81 5.40
N GLN A 67 -10.52 18.89 6.14
CA GLN A 67 -10.69 18.85 7.59
C GLN A 67 -11.98 18.14 8.01
N ALA A 68 -13.02 18.20 7.18
CA ALA A 68 -14.24 17.44 7.45
C ALA A 68 -13.98 15.92 7.48
N LEU A 69 -12.91 15.46 6.84
CA LEU A 69 -12.52 14.05 6.80
C LEU A 69 -11.40 13.71 7.77
N ALA A 70 -11.00 14.65 8.63
CA ALA A 70 -9.87 14.47 9.53
C ALA A 70 -10.11 13.32 10.51
N ILE A 71 -9.05 12.57 10.76
CA ILE A 71 -9.09 11.43 11.69
C ILE A 71 -9.57 11.86 13.06
N ALA A 72 -9.11 13.00 13.54
CA ALA A 72 -9.46 13.51 14.88
C ALA A 72 -10.96 13.78 15.03
N ARG A 73 -11.67 14.04 13.94
CA ARG A 73 -13.10 14.34 13.99
C ARG A 73 -13.98 13.09 14.03
N HIS A 74 -13.44 11.96 13.59
CA HIS A 74 -14.23 10.74 13.41
C HIS A 74 -13.90 9.64 14.41
N GLY A 75 -12.92 9.86 15.28
CA GLY A 75 -12.56 8.90 16.31
C GLY A 75 -12.04 7.57 15.78
N SER A 76 -11.57 7.53 14.55
CA SER A 76 -11.09 6.33 13.89
C SER A 76 -9.65 6.56 13.44
N ASN A 77 -8.93 5.47 13.09
CA ASN A 77 -7.57 5.61 12.56
C ASN A 77 -7.54 5.79 11.04
N ARG A 78 -8.69 6.11 10.44
CA ARG A 78 -8.83 6.37 9.01
C ARG A 78 -9.33 7.78 8.79
N GLY A 79 -8.82 8.41 7.75
CA GLY A 79 -9.24 9.73 7.37
C GLY A 79 -8.07 10.62 7.05
N TYR A 80 -8.34 11.89 6.85
CA TYR A 80 -7.33 12.89 6.52
C TYR A 80 -6.48 13.23 7.74
N VAL A 81 -5.17 13.31 7.52
CA VAL A 81 -4.21 13.76 8.53
C VAL A 81 -3.51 14.99 7.96
N GLY A 82 -3.58 16.11 8.68
CA GLY A 82 -2.90 17.33 8.27
C GLY A 82 -1.40 17.22 8.43
N LEU A 83 -0.69 18.17 7.85
CA LEU A 83 0.75 18.20 7.90
C LEU A 83 1.22 18.25 9.36
N ALA A 84 2.13 17.34 9.71
CA ALA A 84 2.75 17.25 11.04
C ALA A 84 1.79 16.93 12.18
N VAL A 85 0.56 16.49 11.89
CA VAL A 85 -0.39 16.10 12.93
C VAL A 85 -0.02 14.74 13.52
N GLU A 86 0.60 13.85 12.71
CA GLU A 86 1.01 12.52 13.15
C GLU A 86 2.52 12.40 13.03
N ALA A 87 3.16 11.92 14.08
CA ALA A 87 4.61 11.72 14.10
C ALA A 87 4.92 10.43 14.84
N LEU A 88 5.37 9.41 14.10
CA LEU A 88 5.68 8.10 14.68
C LEU A 88 6.96 8.10 15.48
N ASP A 89 7.85 9.03 15.20
CA ASP A 89 9.18 9.09 15.83
C ASP A 89 9.15 9.66 17.25
N GLU A 90 8.03 10.15 17.69
CA GLU A 90 7.91 10.77 19.00
C GLU A 90 7.56 9.79 20.12
N MET A 91 7.49 8.52 19.79
CA MET A 91 7.17 7.50 20.77
C MET A 91 8.37 7.03 21.58
#